data_1a27681799b1439dea4edff30b3ae22f
#
_entry.id   1a27681799b1439dea4edff30b3ae22f
#
_cell.length_a   1.000
_cell.length_b   1.000
_cell.length_c   1.000
_cell.angle_alpha   90.00
_cell.angle_beta   90.00
_cell.angle_gamma   90.00
#
_symmetry.space_group_name_H-M   'P 1'
#
loop_
_entity.id
_entity.type
_entity.pdbx_description
1 polymer ?
#
loop_
_entity_poly.entity_id
_entity_poly.type
_entity_poly.pdbx_seq_one_letter_code
_entity_poly.pdbx_strand_id
1 'polypeptide(L)' 'MAHHDTPLPQTRAELLALHAETRKRRNAAPWGSEEHKEAIDLISRIEVEVARIERAMDPPLV' A
#
# COMPACT_ATOMS: atom_id res chain seq x y z
N MET A 1 -10.39 -12.48 12.28
CA MET A 1 -9.01 -12.05 12.26
C MET A 1 -8.81 -10.82 11.42
N ALA A 2 -8.31 -9.80 11.98
CA ALA A 2 -8.24 -8.52 11.30
C ALA A 2 -6.93 -8.36 10.56
N HIS A 3 -6.99 -8.46 9.25
CA HIS A 3 -5.83 -8.19 8.43
C HIS A 3 -5.38 -6.75 8.57
N HIS A 4 -6.33 -5.89 8.93
CA HIS A 4 -6.07 -4.46 9.07
C HIS A 4 -5.12 -4.16 10.20
N ASP A 5 -4.92 -5.12 11.11
CA ASP A 5 -4.03 -4.91 12.24
C ASP A 5 -2.57 -5.10 11.87
N THR A 6 -2.31 -5.60 10.68
CA THR A 6 -0.93 -5.76 10.22
C THR A 6 -0.32 -4.38 9.99
N PRO A 7 0.73 -4.03 10.73
CA PRO A 7 1.34 -2.71 10.54
C PRO A 7 1.98 -2.59 9.18
N LEU A 8 1.89 -1.40 8.61
CA LEU A 8 2.55 -1.12 7.35
C LEU A 8 4.04 -0.87 7.60
N PRO A 9 4.88 -1.15 6.59
CA PRO A 9 6.28 -0.79 6.70
C PRO A 9 6.43 0.70 6.95
N GLN A 10 7.55 1.09 7.54
CA GLN A 10 7.75 2.47 7.94
C GLN A 10 8.67 3.26 7.00
N THR A 11 9.31 2.59 6.05
CA THR A 11 10.15 3.29 5.11
C THR A 11 9.46 3.38 3.76
N ARG A 12 9.77 4.47 3.05
CA ARG A 12 9.19 4.69 1.73
C ARG A 12 9.55 3.56 0.77
N ALA A 13 10.79 3.12 0.82
CA ALA A 13 11.24 2.05 -0.08
C ALA A 13 10.45 0.76 0.15
N GLU A 14 10.25 0.41 1.41
CA GLU A 14 9.50 -0.79 1.74
C GLU A 14 8.03 -0.66 1.37
N LEU A 15 7.47 0.54 1.54
CA LEU A 15 6.08 0.78 1.16
C LEU A 15 5.91 0.64 -0.34
N LEU A 16 6.85 1.15 -1.12
CA LEU A 16 6.78 1.04 -2.57
C LEU A 16 6.93 -0.41 -3.04
N ALA A 17 7.78 -1.18 -2.36
CA ALA A 17 7.93 -2.60 -2.67
C ALA A 17 6.63 -3.34 -2.36
N LEU A 18 6.01 -3.05 -1.23
CA LEU A 18 4.75 -3.66 -0.87
C LEU A 18 3.65 -3.26 -1.85
N HIS A 19 3.68 -2.01 -2.29
CA HIS A 19 2.72 -1.51 -3.28
C HIS A 19 2.79 -2.35 -4.56
N ALA A 20 4.01 -2.59 -5.04
CA ALA A 20 4.20 -3.37 -6.26
C ALA A 20 3.68 -4.81 -6.09
N GLU A 21 3.97 -5.42 -4.95
CA GLU A 21 3.50 -6.77 -4.67
C GLU A 21 1.98 -6.81 -4.58
N THR A 22 1.40 -5.82 -3.93
CA THR A 22 -0.05 -5.78 -3.77
C THR A 22 -0.75 -5.56 -5.09
N ARG A 23 -0.14 -4.78 -5.99
CA ARG A 23 -0.69 -4.59 -7.33
C ARG A 23 -0.72 -5.91 -8.10
N LYS A 24 0.34 -6.70 -7.98
CA LYS A 24 0.36 -8.02 -8.62
C LYS A 24 -0.75 -8.89 -8.07
N ARG A 25 -0.94 -8.85 -6.76
CA ARG A 25 -1.98 -9.64 -6.13
C ARG A 25 -3.36 -9.20 -6.60
N ARG A 26 -3.57 -7.90 -6.67
CA ARG A 26 -4.84 -7.37 -7.18
C ARG A 26 -5.12 -7.85 -8.59
N ASN A 27 -4.09 -7.80 -9.45
CA ASN A 27 -4.27 -8.17 -10.84
C ASN A 27 -4.47 -9.67 -11.03
N ALA A 28 -3.95 -10.47 -10.10
CA ALA A 28 -4.11 -11.93 -10.16
C ALA A 28 -5.42 -12.40 -9.56
N ALA A 29 -6.03 -11.61 -8.70
CA ALA A 29 -7.28 -12.00 -8.03
C ALA A 29 -8.46 -11.78 -8.97
N PRO A 30 -9.49 -12.63 -8.88
CA PRO A 30 -10.71 -12.42 -9.67
C PRO A 30 -11.31 -11.06 -9.34
N TRP A 31 -11.78 -10.38 -10.37
CA TRP A 31 -12.32 -9.04 -10.20
C TRP A 31 -13.51 -9.07 -9.23
N GLY A 32 -13.47 -8.19 -8.23
CA GLY A 32 -14.54 -8.10 -7.25
C GLY A 32 -14.51 -9.12 -6.14
N SER A 33 -13.52 -10.03 -6.14
CA SER A 33 -13.39 -11.01 -5.07
C SER A 33 -12.90 -10.33 -3.79
N GLU A 34 -12.96 -11.07 -2.67
CA GLU A 34 -12.44 -10.55 -1.41
C GLU A 34 -10.99 -10.18 -1.51
N GLU A 35 -10.19 -11.03 -2.13
CA GLU A 35 -8.78 -10.74 -2.31
C GLU A 35 -8.56 -9.47 -3.14
N HIS A 36 -9.38 -9.29 -4.16
CA HIS A 36 -9.30 -8.11 -5.00
C HIS A 36 -9.59 -6.85 -4.19
N LYS A 37 -10.65 -6.90 -3.40
CA LYS A 37 -11.05 -5.76 -2.56
C LYS A 37 -10.01 -5.45 -1.50
N GLU A 38 -9.46 -6.48 -0.88
CA GLU A 38 -8.44 -6.29 0.14
C GLU A 38 -7.18 -5.68 -0.44
N ALA A 39 -6.82 -6.12 -1.64
CA ALA A 39 -5.64 -5.57 -2.29
C ALA A 39 -5.84 -4.09 -2.63
N ILE A 40 -7.03 -3.73 -3.11
CA ILE A 40 -7.32 -2.34 -3.42
C ILE A 40 -7.25 -1.49 -2.15
N ASP A 41 -7.82 -1.98 -1.06
CA ASP A 41 -7.79 -1.26 0.20
C ASP A 41 -6.36 -1.06 0.69
N LEU A 42 -5.54 -2.10 0.61
CA LEU A 42 -4.16 -2.01 1.05
C LEU A 42 -3.37 -1.04 0.18
N ILE A 43 -3.59 -1.06 -1.13
CA ILE A 43 -2.93 -0.12 -2.03
C ILE A 43 -3.25 1.31 -1.63
N SER A 44 -4.51 1.60 -1.33
CA SER A 44 -4.92 2.94 -0.91
C SER A 44 -4.21 3.37 0.36
N ARG A 45 -4.09 2.47 1.32
CA ARG A 45 -3.43 2.77 2.58
C ARG A 45 -1.94 3.03 2.38
N ILE A 46 -1.32 2.23 1.53
CA ILE A 46 0.09 2.42 1.23
C ILE A 46 0.31 3.79 0.58
N GLU A 47 -0.56 4.16 -0.35
CA GLU A 47 -0.44 5.44 -1.03
C GLU A 47 -0.56 6.61 -0.07
N VAL A 48 -1.47 6.51 0.89
CA VAL A 48 -1.61 7.54 1.91
C VAL A 48 -0.33 7.64 2.75
N GLU A 49 0.24 6.52 3.13
CA GLU A 49 1.46 6.53 3.93
C GLU A 49 2.65 7.10 3.16
N VAL A 50 2.78 6.73 1.90
CA VAL A 50 3.84 7.28 1.07
C VAL A 50 3.69 8.80 0.95
N ALA A 51 2.47 9.26 0.75
CA ALA A 51 2.21 10.69 0.64
C ALA A 51 2.56 11.42 1.95
N ARG A 52 2.29 10.80 3.08
CA ARG A 52 2.63 11.40 4.37
C ARG A 52 4.13 11.51 4.55
N ILE A 53 4.84 10.45 4.19
CA ILE A 53 6.30 10.47 4.29
C ILE A 53 6.88 11.55 3.38
N GLU A 54 6.36 11.63 2.16
CA GLU A 54 6.87 12.62 1.22
C GLU A 54 6.59 14.04 1.67
N ARG A 55 5.42 14.26 2.29
CA ARG A 55 5.10 15.57 2.80
C ARG A 55 5.97 15.96 3.99
N ALA A 56 6.40 14.98 4.76
CA ALA A 56 7.25 15.23 5.91
C ALA A 56 8.72 15.47 5.53
N MET A 57 9.09 15.17 4.31
CA MET A 57 10.45 15.40 3.83
C MET A 57 10.72 16.88 3.64
N ASP A 58 11.93 17.30 4.01
CA ASP A 58 12.35 18.68 3.84
C ASP A 58 13.79 18.70 3.35
N PRO A 59 14.03 19.02 2.08
CA PRO A 59 13.02 19.44 1.08
C PRO A 59 12.23 18.26 0.56
N PRO A 60 11.03 18.54 0.06
CA PRO A 60 10.21 17.47 -0.50
C PRO A 60 10.82 16.92 -1.80
N LEU A 61 10.50 15.66 -2.06
CA LEU A 61 10.87 15.06 -3.33
C LEU A 61 9.90 15.56 -4.39
N VAL A 62 10.41 16.24 -5.35
CA VAL A 62 9.58 16.77 -6.43
C VAL A 62 10.03 16.17 -7.73
#